data_532abb82f94830cf698f7f33385ab013
#
_entry.id   532abb82f94830cf698f7f33385ab013
#
_cell.length_a   1.000
_cell.length_b   1.000
_cell.length_c   1.000
_cell.angle_alpha   90.00
_cell.angle_beta   90.00
_cell.angle_gamma   90.00
#
_symmetry.space_group_name_H-M   'P 1'
#
loop_
_entity.id
_entity.type
_entity.pdbx_description
1 polymer ?
#
loop_
_entity_poly.entity_id
_entity_poly.type
_entity_poly.pdbx_seq_one_letter_code
_entity_poly.pdbx_strand_id
1 'polypeptide(L)' 'MKELLTYIVQSLVEKSDEVSVTEHETGGETVCAVRVAPGDMGKVIGRQGRIAKEIRTVVRSYAQRTGVKVSVDIVD' A
#
# COMPACT_ATOMS: atom_id res chain seq x y z
N MET A 1 -8.85 4.20 -4.09
CA MET A 1 -7.45 3.87 -3.78
C MET A 1 -7.31 2.68 -2.84
N LYS A 2 -8.10 2.64 -1.82
CA LYS A 2 -8.06 1.53 -0.84
C LYS A 2 -8.26 0.17 -1.50
N GLU A 3 -9.23 0.06 -2.39
CA GLU A 3 -9.52 -1.19 -3.07
C GLU A 3 -8.36 -1.64 -3.96
N LEU A 4 -7.75 -0.70 -4.67
CA LEU A 4 -6.60 -1.00 -5.52
C LEU A 4 -5.42 -1.51 -4.70
N LEU A 5 -5.10 -0.83 -3.60
CA LEU A 5 -4.01 -1.24 -2.72
C LEU A 5 -4.29 -2.60 -2.09
N THR A 6 -5.51 -2.82 -1.65
CA THR A 6 -5.90 -4.10 -1.05
C THR A 6 -5.67 -5.23 -2.05
N TYR A 7 -6.11 -5.03 -3.29
CA TYR A 7 -5.94 -6.05 -4.33
C TYR A 7 -4.45 -6.34 -4.60
N ILE A 8 -3.65 -5.28 -4.73
CA ILE A 8 -2.22 -5.44 -5.01
C ILE A 8 -1.54 -6.21 -3.88
N VAL A 9 -1.80 -5.81 -2.64
CA VAL A 9 -1.15 -6.42 -1.48
C VAL A 9 -1.60 -7.87 -1.29
N GLN A 10 -2.91 -8.13 -1.45
CA GLN A 10 -3.42 -9.50 -1.34
C GLN A 10 -2.80 -10.42 -2.38
N SER A 11 -2.43 -9.89 -3.53
CA SER A 11 -1.80 -10.69 -4.59
C SER A 11 -0.36 -11.09 -4.25
N LEU A 12 0.27 -10.41 -3.31
CA LEU A 12 1.67 -10.62 -2.95
C LEU A 12 1.86 -11.53 -1.74
N VAL A 13 0.86 -11.60 -0.86
CA VAL A 13 1.01 -12.24 0.45
C VAL A 13 0.37 -13.62 0.46
N GLU A 14 0.73 -14.42 1.46
CA GLU A 14 0.11 -15.73 1.66
C GLU A 14 -1.18 -15.62 2.46
N LYS A 15 -1.20 -14.76 3.48
CA LYS A 15 -2.36 -14.59 4.35
C LYS A 15 -3.17 -13.38 3.90
N SER A 16 -3.84 -13.54 2.76
CA SER A 16 -4.60 -12.44 2.17
C SER A 16 -5.73 -11.94 3.06
N ASP A 17 -6.28 -12.80 3.91
CA ASP A 17 -7.35 -12.42 4.85
C ASP A 17 -6.86 -11.52 5.99
N GLU A 18 -5.54 -11.42 6.18
CA GLU A 18 -4.96 -10.54 7.20
C GLU A 18 -4.52 -9.18 6.62
N VAL A 19 -4.75 -8.95 5.34
CA VAL A 19 -4.44 -7.66 4.74
C VAL A 19 -5.50 -6.65 5.16
N SER A 20 -5.04 -5.49 5.61
CA SER A 20 -5.92 -4.40 6.01
C SER A 20 -5.34 -3.10 5.47
N VAL A 21 -6.17 -2.32 4.81
CA VAL A 21 -5.78 -1.00 4.31
C VAL A 21 -6.75 0.02 4.90
N THR A 22 -6.20 1.01 5.57
CA THR A 22 -7.00 2.11 6.12
C THR A 22 -6.56 3.41 5.46
N GLU A 23 -7.52 4.31 5.25
CA GLU A 23 -7.26 5.62 4.67
C GLU A 23 -7.62 6.69 5.68
N HIS A 24 -6.79 7.74 5.75
CA HIS A 24 -7.17 8.94 6.46
C HIS A 24 -6.56 10.14 5.75
N GLU A 25 -7.18 11.30 5.93
CA GLU A 25 -6.73 12.52 5.31
C GLU A 25 -6.07 13.42 6.35
N THR A 26 -4.96 14.02 5.95
CA THR A 26 -4.27 14.98 6.79
C THR A 26 -3.56 15.99 5.88
N GLY A 27 -3.81 17.27 6.12
CA GLY A 27 -3.15 18.33 5.36
C GLY A 27 -3.39 18.27 3.85
N GLY A 28 -4.57 17.81 3.42
CA GLY A 28 -4.90 17.71 2.01
C GLY A 28 -4.31 16.50 1.31
N GLU A 29 -3.74 15.57 2.08
CA GLU A 29 -3.15 14.35 1.56
C GLU A 29 -3.88 13.14 2.12
N THR A 30 -4.09 12.12 1.29
CA THR A 30 -4.64 10.85 1.73
C THR A 30 -3.48 9.92 2.09
N VAL A 31 -3.50 9.42 3.31
CA VAL A 31 -2.50 8.45 3.78
C VAL A 31 -3.15 7.09 3.85
N CYS A 32 -2.59 6.14 3.13
CA CYS A 32 -3.06 4.75 3.15
C CYS A 32 -2.10 3.93 3.98
N ALA A 33 -2.58 3.37 5.08
CA ALA A 33 -1.78 2.50 5.93
C ALA A 33 -2.11 1.05 5.59
N VAL A 34 -1.09 0.31 5.18
CA VAL A 34 -1.21 -1.09 4.78
C VAL A 34 -0.65 -1.96 5.89
N ARG A 35 -1.46 -2.91 6.35
CA ARG A 35 -1.06 -3.87 7.38
C ARG A 35 -1.21 -5.28 6.84
N VAL A 36 -0.19 -6.11 7.09
CA VAL A 36 -0.19 -7.51 6.66
C VAL A 36 0.25 -8.40 7.82
N ALA A 37 0.11 -9.71 7.66
CA ALA A 37 0.61 -10.64 8.64
C ALA A 37 2.13 -10.46 8.80
N PRO A 38 2.67 -10.60 10.02
CA PRO A 38 4.11 -10.38 10.22
C PRO A 38 5.00 -11.23 9.32
N GLY A 39 4.60 -12.47 9.03
CA GLY A 39 5.36 -13.33 8.14
C GLY A 39 5.32 -12.92 6.68
N ASP A 40 4.42 -12.00 6.31
CA ASP A 40 4.27 -11.54 4.93
C ASP A 40 4.94 -10.20 4.66
N MET A 41 5.48 -9.54 5.69
CA MET A 41 6.10 -8.22 5.52
C MET A 41 7.18 -8.22 4.44
N GLY A 42 8.03 -9.23 4.43
CA GLY A 42 9.10 -9.31 3.44
C GLY A 42 8.60 -9.40 2.01
N LYS A 43 7.38 -9.92 1.80
CA LYS A 43 6.78 -10.04 0.47
C LYS A 43 6.25 -8.71 -0.05
N VAL A 44 5.93 -7.80 0.85
CA VAL A 44 5.41 -6.48 0.48
C VAL A 44 6.53 -5.47 0.36
N ILE A 45 7.57 -5.62 1.16
CA ILE A 45 8.72 -4.71 1.13
C ILE A 45 9.67 -5.12 0.01
N GLY A 46 9.98 -6.41 -0.08
CA GLY A 46 10.88 -6.93 -1.08
C GLY A 46 12.33 -6.66 -0.76
N ARG A 47 13.22 -7.21 -1.60
CA ARG A 47 14.65 -7.03 -1.41
C ARG A 47 15.01 -5.57 -1.57
N GLN A 48 15.67 -4.99 -0.58
CA GLN A 48 16.09 -3.60 -0.58
C GLN A 48 14.92 -2.62 -0.75
N GLY A 49 13.72 -3.05 -0.37
CA GLY A 49 12.54 -2.19 -0.44
C GLY A 49 11.97 -2.00 -1.84
N ARG A 50 12.37 -2.82 -2.81
CA ARG A 50 11.97 -2.62 -4.21
C ARG A 50 10.49 -2.78 -4.45
N ILE A 51 9.87 -3.77 -3.82
CA ILE A 51 8.43 -4.00 -4.01
C ILE A 51 7.63 -2.83 -3.42
N ALA A 52 7.98 -2.42 -2.22
CA ALA A 52 7.33 -1.26 -1.59
C ALA A 52 7.49 -0.01 -2.44
N LYS A 53 8.65 0.19 -3.02
CA LYS A 53 8.91 1.34 -3.90
C LYS A 53 8.03 1.29 -5.14
N GLU A 54 7.88 0.11 -5.74
CA GLU A 54 7.04 -0.05 -6.92
C GLU A 54 5.56 0.16 -6.60
N ILE A 55 5.11 -0.33 -5.45
CA ILE A 55 3.74 -0.08 -4.99
C ILE A 55 3.49 1.41 -4.89
N ARG A 56 4.42 2.14 -4.26
CA ARG A 56 4.29 3.59 -4.13
C ARG A 56 4.28 4.29 -5.49
N THR A 57 5.08 3.81 -6.43
CA THR A 57 5.12 4.39 -7.78
C THR A 57 3.79 4.20 -8.50
N VAL A 58 3.21 3.00 -8.44
CA VAL A 58 1.92 2.73 -9.08
C VAL A 58 0.83 3.59 -8.46
N VAL A 59 0.80 3.67 -7.14
CA VAL A 59 -0.21 4.46 -6.42
C VAL A 59 -0.06 5.94 -6.76
N ARG A 60 1.16 6.43 -6.80
CA ARG A 60 1.42 7.85 -7.13
C ARG A 60 0.96 8.17 -8.55
N SER A 61 1.23 7.28 -9.50
CA SER A 61 0.80 7.49 -10.88
C SER A 61 -0.72 7.54 -10.99
N TYR A 62 -1.40 6.64 -10.28
CA TYR A 62 -2.86 6.63 -10.25
C TYR A 62 -3.39 7.93 -9.62
N ALA A 63 -2.81 8.33 -8.52
CA ALA A 63 -3.24 9.53 -7.80
C ALA A 63 -3.07 10.79 -8.64
N GLN A 64 -1.99 10.87 -9.41
CA GLN A 64 -1.76 12.02 -10.28
C GLN A 64 -2.86 12.17 -11.33
N ARG A 65 -3.37 11.05 -11.84
CA ARG A 65 -4.45 11.08 -12.82
C ARG A 65 -5.75 11.60 -12.23
N THR A 66 -5.97 11.38 -10.96
CA THR A 66 -7.19 11.82 -10.28
C THR A 66 -7.02 13.17 -9.58
N GLY A 67 -5.80 13.73 -9.60
CA GLY A 67 -5.55 15.02 -8.97
C GLY A 67 -5.47 14.97 -7.46
N VAL A 68 -5.19 13.81 -6.88
CA VAL A 68 -5.15 13.59 -5.42
C VAL A 68 -3.71 13.31 -5.01
N LYS A 69 -3.33 13.77 -3.81
CA LYS A 69 -2.06 13.40 -3.21
C LYS A 69 -2.27 12.20 -2.31
N VAL A 70 -1.50 11.15 -2.54
CA VAL A 70 -1.61 9.91 -1.77
C VAL A 70 -0.23 9.45 -1.34
N SER A 71 -0.11 9.01 -0.10
CA SER A 71 1.09 8.33 0.39
C SER A 71 0.71 6.96 0.94
N VAL A 72 1.66 6.06 0.94
CA VAL A 72 1.45 4.69 1.39
C VAL A 72 2.44 4.37 2.49
N ASP A 73 1.91 3.96 3.66
CA ASP A 73 2.71 3.47 4.77
C ASP A 73 2.45 1.97 4.92
N ILE A 74 3.53 1.20 4.97
CA ILE A 74 3.44 -0.23 5.22
C ILE A 74 3.85 -0.44 6.67
N VAL A 75 2.94 -0.97 7.46
CA VAL A 75 3.14 -1.12 8.91
C VAL A 75 2.92 -2.57 9.32
N ASP A 76 3.58 -2.97 10.39
CA ASP A 76 3.41 -4.31 10.96
C ASP A 76 2.53 -4.30 12.20
#